data_d3838e9daec24425bafc86e20e4b52a1
#
_entry.id   d3838e9daec24425bafc86e20e4b52a1
#
_cell.length_a   1.000
_cell.length_b   1.000
_cell.length_c   1.000
_cell.angle_alpha   90.00
_cell.angle_beta   90.00
_cell.angle_gamma   90.00
#
_symmetry.space_group_name_H-M   'P 1'
#
loop_
_entity.id
_entity.type
_entity.pdbx_description
1 polymer ?
#
loop_
_entity_poly.entity_id
_entity_poly.type
_entity_poly.pdbx_seq_one_letter_code
_entity_poly.pdbx_strand_id
1 'polypeptide(L)'
;RDRSVSRGLGDVYKRQAFYGLIVGVFLYREMDFKTVCSSCVASCETSSIIIVLMAMATLFGNIMTIEDVPGTIARWMLSITESKIIILLLINVLLLVVGVFMEALAAIVILTPILLPVVTGVGVSPLHFGIIMVVNLAIGFLTPPVGVNLFVASGVAQAKIEKIAVAVLPMIALMLIVLAIITYCPSVPLMLVH
;
A
#
# COMPACT_ATOMS: atom_id res chain seq x y z
N ARG A 1 -22.77 -9.25 -8.50
CA ARG A 1 -22.13 -9.22 -9.82
C ARG A 1 -20.61 -9.15 -9.75
N ASP A 2 -20.00 -8.89 -8.58
CA ASP A 2 -18.54 -8.66 -8.42
C ASP A 2 -17.68 -9.88 -8.05
N ARG A 3 -18.29 -11.06 -7.90
CA ARG A 3 -17.54 -12.29 -7.57
C ARG A 3 -16.74 -12.89 -8.74
N SER A 4 -17.02 -12.49 -9.98
CA SER A 4 -16.37 -13.06 -11.18
C SER A 4 -15.01 -12.42 -11.48
N VAL A 5 -14.82 -11.13 -11.20
CA VAL A 5 -13.57 -10.39 -11.48
C VAL A 5 -12.46 -10.81 -10.53
N SER A 6 -12.75 -10.96 -9.23
CA SER A 6 -11.73 -11.38 -8.25
C SER A 6 -11.27 -12.83 -8.46
N ARG A 7 -12.13 -13.71 -8.97
CA ARG A 7 -11.75 -15.08 -9.36
C ARG A 7 -10.81 -15.08 -10.57
N GLY A 8 -11.06 -14.22 -11.57
CA GLY A 8 -10.22 -14.12 -12.77
C GLY A 8 -8.78 -13.70 -12.46
N LEU A 9 -8.56 -12.73 -11.57
CA LEU A 9 -7.22 -12.30 -11.17
C LEU A 9 -6.45 -13.41 -10.42
N GLY A 10 -7.09 -14.08 -9.46
CA GLY A 10 -6.47 -15.20 -8.76
C GLY A 10 -6.08 -16.35 -9.70
N ASP A 11 -6.86 -16.62 -10.73
CA ASP A 11 -6.55 -17.65 -11.73
C ASP A 11 -5.39 -17.24 -12.66
N VAL A 12 -5.23 -15.95 -12.96
CA VAL A 12 -4.09 -15.45 -13.75
C VAL A 12 -2.78 -15.66 -12.99
N TYR A 13 -2.72 -15.28 -11.71
CA TYR A 13 -1.51 -15.48 -10.89
C TYR A 13 -1.17 -16.97 -10.70
N LYS A 14 -2.17 -17.83 -10.50
CA LYS A 14 -1.96 -19.28 -10.43
C LYS A 14 -1.38 -19.84 -11.72
N ARG A 15 -1.90 -19.43 -12.87
CA ARG A 15 -1.39 -19.83 -14.19
C ARG A 15 0.02 -19.31 -14.42
N GLN A 16 0.31 -18.07 -14.02
CA GLN A 16 1.64 -17.48 -14.13
C GLN A 16 2.67 -18.22 -13.27
N ALA A 17 2.35 -18.54 -12.02
CA ALA A 17 3.20 -19.33 -11.14
C ALA A 17 3.46 -20.74 -11.69
N PHE A 18 2.42 -21.40 -12.19
CA PHE A 18 2.54 -22.73 -12.80
C PHE A 18 3.34 -22.70 -14.09
N TYR A 19 3.13 -21.70 -14.95
CA TYR A 19 3.90 -21.49 -16.16
C TYR A 19 5.38 -21.21 -15.84
N GLY A 20 5.66 -20.34 -14.88
CA GLY A 20 7.02 -20.07 -14.43
C GLY A 20 7.74 -21.31 -13.91
N LEU A 21 7.03 -22.17 -13.17
CA LEU A 21 7.56 -23.45 -12.68
C LEU A 21 7.89 -24.40 -13.84
N ILE A 22 6.98 -24.56 -14.79
CA ILE A 22 7.20 -25.43 -15.97
C ILE A 22 8.40 -24.95 -16.78
N VAL A 23 8.46 -23.66 -17.08
CA VAL A 23 9.55 -23.07 -17.87
C VAL A 23 10.89 -23.17 -17.13
N GLY A 24 10.91 -22.88 -15.83
CA GLY A 24 12.12 -22.94 -15.00
C GLY A 24 12.67 -24.37 -14.84
N VAL A 25 11.78 -25.36 -14.69
CA VAL A 25 12.19 -26.76 -14.52
C VAL A 25 12.52 -27.43 -15.85
N PHE A 26 11.68 -27.29 -16.88
CA PHE A 26 11.79 -28.06 -18.12
C PHE A 26 12.56 -27.35 -19.23
N LEU A 27 12.39 -26.02 -19.38
CA LEU A 27 13.01 -25.28 -20.49
C LEU A 27 14.38 -24.75 -20.11
N TYR A 28 14.50 -24.03 -19.00
CA TYR A 28 15.79 -23.47 -18.56
C TYR A 28 16.61 -24.47 -17.74
N ARG A 29 15.98 -25.47 -17.12
CA ARG A 29 16.63 -26.46 -16.24
C ARG A 29 17.48 -25.83 -15.12
N GLU A 30 17.15 -24.61 -14.73
CA GLU A 30 17.82 -23.88 -13.64
C GLU A 30 17.17 -24.12 -12.28
N MET A 31 15.95 -24.68 -12.26
CA MET A 31 15.22 -24.99 -11.04
C MET A 31 15.35 -26.48 -10.69
N ASP A 32 16.20 -26.77 -9.72
CA ASP A 32 16.26 -28.09 -9.09
C ASP A 32 15.11 -28.26 -8.08
N PHE A 33 14.75 -29.52 -7.78
CA PHE A 33 13.70 -29.86 -6.80
C PHE A 33 13.92 -29.16 -5.45
N LYS A 34 15.18 -29.03 -5.03
CA LYS A 34 15.57 -28.32 -3.82
C LYS A 34 15.19 -26.83 -3.88
N THR A 35 15.40 -26.19 -5.02
CA THR A 35 15.04 -24.78 -5.25
C THR A 35 13.53 -24.56 -5.22
N VAL A 36 12.76 -25.48 -5.81
CA VAL A 36 11.29 -25.46 -5.76
C VAL A 36 10.79 -25.58 -4.33
N CYS A 37 11.30 -26.56 -3.56
CA CYS A 37 10.95 -26.73 -2.15
C CYS A 37 11.31 -25.50 -1.31
N SER A 38 12.50 -24.93 -1.52
CA SER A 38 12.93 -23.72 -0.82
C SER A 38 12.02 -22.53 -1.12
N SER A 39 11.62 -22.36 -2.39
CA SER A 39 10.68 -21.31 -2.80
C SER A 39 9.28 -21.50 -2.20
N CYS A 40 8.81 -22.76 -2.10
CA CYS A 40 7.55 -23.08 -1.44
C CYS A 40 7.61 -22.74 0.06
N VAL A 41 8.69 -23.09 0.74
CA VAL A 41 8.88 -22.78 2.17
C VAL A 41 8.89 -21.28 2.39
N ALA A 42 9.66 -20.51 1.61
CA ALA A 42 9.73 -19.08 1.69
C ALA A 42 8.35 -18.42 1.42
N SER A 43 7.59 -18.96 0.47
CA SER A 43 6.22 -18.50 0.19
C SER A 43 5.25 -18.78 1.36
N CYS A 44 5.37 -19.94 1.98
CA CYS A 44 4.58 -20.29 3.17
C CYS A 44 4.94 -19.41 4.37
N GLU A 45 6.22 -19.14 4.58
CA GLU A 45 6.69 -18.24 5.63
C GLU A 45 6.13 -16.83 5.46
N THR A 46 6.27 -16.25 4.27
CA THR A 46 5.72 -14.93 3.94
C THR A 46 4.20 -14.89 4.10
N SER A 47 3.48 -15.90 3.62
CA SER A 47 2.03 -15.99 3.75
C SER A 47 1.60 -16.09 5.21
N SER A 48 2.33 -16.84 6.04
CA SER A 48 2.06 -17.01 7.47
C SER A 48 2.21 -15.68 8.22
N ILE A 49 3.26 -14.90 7.91
CA ILE A 49 3.47 -13.57 8.47
C ILE A 49 2.29 -12.65 8.13
N ILE A 50 1.87 -12.64 6.86
CA ILE A 50 0.74 -11.80 6.41
C ILE A 50 -0.56 -12.19 7.13
N ILE A 51 -0.84 -13.50 7.28
CA ILE A 51 -2.05 -13.97 7.96
C ILE A 51 -2.06 -13.54 9.44
N VAL A 52 -0.92 -13.69 10.13
CA VAL A 52 -0.80 -13.27 11.53
C VAL A 52 -0.97 -11.76 11.66
N LEU A 53 -0.34 -10.97 10.79
CA LEU A 53 -0.50 -9.51 10.76
C LEU A 53 -1.96 -9.12 10.53
N MET A 54 -2.65 -9.75 9.58
CA MET A 54 -4.06 -9.48 9.33
C MET A 54 -4.96 -9.83 10.53
N ALA A 55 -4.69 -10.95 11.20
CA ALA A 55 -5.44 -11.34 12.40
C ALA A 55 -5.25 -10.33 13.54
N MET A 56 -4.01 -9.93 13.82
CA MET A 56 -3.70 -8.92 14.83
C MET A 56 -4.26 -7.55 14.48
N ALA A 57 -4.18 -7.13 13.23
CA ALA A 57 -4.74 -5.87 12.76
C ALA A 57 -6.27 -5.85 12.84
N THR A 58 -6.94 -6.96 12.55
CA THR A 58 -8.39 -7.08 12.72
C THR A 58 -8.80 -6.96 14.20
N LEU A 59 -8.06 -7.63 15.10
CA LEU A 59 -8.28 -7.50 16.53
C LEU A 59 -8.06 -6.06 17.01
N PHE A 60 -6.97 -5.44 16.58
CA PHE A 60 -6.67 -4.03 16.88
C PHE A 60 -7.77 -3.10 16.36
N GLY A 61 -8.21 -3.29 15.10
CA GLY A 61 -9.30 -2.51 14.49
C GLY A 61 -10.61 -2.63 15.26
N ASN A 62 -10.95 -3.84 15.76
CA ASN A 62 -12.13 -4.04 16.59
C ASN A 62 -12.04 -3.29 17.92
N ILE A 63 -10.90 -3.36 18.61
CA ILE A 63 -10.66 -2.62 19.85
C ILE A 63 -10.79 -1.11 19.60
N MET A 64 -10.16 -0.60 18.55
CA MET A 64 -10.23 0.81 18.17
C MET A 64 -11.66 1.28 17.90
N THR A 65 -12.48 0.40 17.31
CA THR A 65 -13.88 0.69 17.02
C THR A 65 -14.73 0.70 18.30
N ILE A 66 -14.48 -0.25 19.21
CA ILE A 66 -15.19 -0.31 20.51
C ILE A 66 -14.90 0.93 21.36
N GLU A 67 -13.66 1.38 21.38
CA GLU A 67 -13.21 2.59 22.11
C GLU A 67 -13.56 3.91 21.38
N ASP A 68 -14.25 3.86 20.25
CA ASP A 68 -14.59 5.03 19.40
C ASP A 68 -13.38 5.93 19.08
N VAL A 69 -12.20 5.32 18.94
CA VAL A 69 -10.98 6.06 18.61
C VAL A 69 -11.09 6.76 17.26
N PRO A 70 -11.60 6.11 16.18
CA PRO A 70 -11.80 6.78 14.89
C PRO A 70 -12.73 8.00 15.01
N GLY A 71 -13.83 7.87 15.74
CA GLY A 71 -14.76 8.99 15.97
C GLY A 71 -14.11 10.13 16.76
N THR A 72 -13.28 9.81 17.75
CA THR A 72 -12.54 10.81 18.53
C THR A 72 -11.52 11.55 17.67
N ILE A 73 -10.76 10.84 16.83
CA ILE A 73 -9.83 11.44 15.86
C ILE A 73 -10.59 12.30 14.86
N ALA A 74 -11.72 11.84 14.33
CA ALA A 74 -12.57 12.60 13.42
C ALA A 74 -13.03 13.92 14.05
N ARG A 75 -13.57 13.86 15.28
CA ARG A 75 -14.00 15.06 16.02
C ARG A 75 -12.84 16.02 16.27
N TRP A 76 -11.68 15.51 16.65
CA TRP A 76 -10.47 16.31 16.84
C TRP A 76 -10.02 16.98 15.53
N MET A 77 -9.98 16.25 14.42
CA MET A 77 -9.62 16.82 13.10
C MET A 77 -10.64 17.87 12.65
N LEU A 78 -11.94 17.62 12.83
CA LEU A 78 -13.02 18.58 12.51
C LEU A 78 -13.01 19.81 13.44
N SER A 79 -12.49 19.69 14.66
CA SER A 79 -12.31 20.85 15.54
C SER A 79 -11.19 21.79 15.11
N ILE A 80 -10.19 21.27 14.38
CA ILE A 80 -9.11 22.07 13.82
C ILE A 80 -9.58 22.82 12.57
N THR A 81 -10.37 22.14 11.73
CA THR A 81 -10.85 22.71 10.47
C THR A 81 -12.06 21.96 9.93
N GLU A 82 -13.01 22.70 9.36
CA GLU A 82 -14.12 22.12 8.59
C GLU A 82 -13.77 21.98 7.10
N SER A 83 -12.60 22.49 6.70
CA SER A 83 -12.19 22.46 5.30
C SER A 83 -11.76 21.07 4.87
N LYS A 84 -12.52 20.47 3.94
CA LYS A 84 -12.19 19.20 3.29
C LYS A 84 -10.76 19.18 2.73
N ILE A 85 -10.31 20.30 2.17
CA ILE A 85 -8.98 20.44 1.56
C ILE A 85 -7.88 20.26 2.60
N ILE A 86 -8.02 20.89 3.76
CA ILE A 86 -7.02 20.83 4.84
C ILE A 86 -7.00 19.45 5.48
N ILE A 87 -8.17 18.84 5.68
CA ILE A 87 -8.27 17.47 6.23
C ILE A 87 -7.57 16.47 5.29
N LEU A 88 -7.82 16.55 3.98
CA LEU A 88 -7.14 15.68 3.02
C LEU A 88 -5.63 15.94 2.97
N LEU A 89 -5.19 17.18 3.12
CA LEU A 89 -3.77 17.51 3.21
C LEU A 89 -3.12 16.88 4.45
N LEU A 90 -3.76 17.02 5.61
CA LEU A 90 -3.30 16.42 6.87
C LEU A 90 -3.17 14.91 6.76
N ILE A 91 -4.19 14.25 6.18
CA ILE A 91 -4.18 12.81 5.95
C ILE A 91 -3.07 12.42 4.97
N ASN A 92 -2.86 13.15 3.90
CA ASN A 92 -1.77 12.90 2.95
C ASN A 92 -0.40 12.97 3.63
N VAL A 93 -0.16 14.01 4.44
CA VAL A 93 1.11 14.15 5.20
C VAL A 93 1.28 12.98 6.18
N LEU A 94 0.22 12.62 6.91
CA LEU A 94 0.24 11.49 7.83
C LEU A 94 0.59 10.18 7.10
N LEU A 95 -0.07 9.90 5.98
CA LEU A 95 0.14 8.69 5.19
C LEU A 95 1.55 8.65 4.58
N LEU A 96 2.09 9.79 4.13
CA LEU A 96 3.47 9.87 3.65
C LEU A 96 4.46 9.52 4.75
N VAL A 97 4.29 10.13 5.94
CA VAL A 97 5.16 9.84 7.10
C VAL A 97 5.08 8.36 7.48
N VAL A 98 3.86 7.82 7.60
CA VAL A 98 3.67 6.40 7.92
C VAL A 98 4.29 5.50 6.84
N GLY A 99 4.11 5.83 5.56
CA GLY A 99 4.65 5.07 4.44
C GLY A 99 6.17 5.01 4.37
N VAL A 100 6.88 5.98 4.98
CA VAL A 100 8.34 5.92 5.11
C VAL A 100 8.80 4.82 6.06
N PHE A 101 8.02 4.56 7.14
CA PHE A 101 8.44 3.69 8.25
C PHE A 101 7.75 2.33 8.27
N MET A 102 6.56 2.22 7.67
CA MET A 102 5.73 1.01 7.73
C MET A 102 5.55 0.38 6.36
N GLU A 103 5.44 -0.94 6.35
CA GLU A 103 5.07 -1.70 5.16
C GLU A 103 3.61 -1.39 4.76
N ALA A 104 3.32 -1.29 3.43
CA ALA A 104 2.05 -0.81 2.93
C ALA A 104 0.85 -1.65 3.37
N LEU A 105 0.96 -2.97 3.35
CA LEU A 105 -0.14 -3.85 3.76
C LEU A 105 -0.50 -3.63 5.22
N ALA A 106 0.51 -3.56 6.10
CA ALA A 106 0.31 -3.27 7.51
C ALA A 106 -0.31 -1.88 7.73
N ALA A 107 0.21 -0.86 7.03
CA ALA A 107 -0.32 0.50 7.11
C ALA A 107 -1.79 0.58 6.65
N ILE A 108 -2.14 -0.04 5.52
CA ILE A 108 -3.52 -0.07 5.01
C ILE A 108 -4.46 -0.72 6.01
N VAL A 109 -4.10 -1.89 6.54
CA VAL A 109 -4.96 -2.66 7.44
C VAL A 109 -5.18 -1.92 8.76
N ILE A 110 -4.16 -1.25 9.29
CA ILE A 110 -4.25 -0.50 10.56
C ILE A 110 -4.94 0.85 10.38
N LEU A 111 -4.58 1.61 9.34
CA LEU A 111 -5.07 2.99 9.20
C LEU A 111 -6.45 3.09 8.54
N THR A 112 -6.85 2.11 7.73
CA THR A 112 -8.16 2.16 7.07
C THR A 112 -9.31 2.30 8.07
N PRO A 113 -9.46 1.46 9.10
CA PRO A 113 -10.55 1.59 10.06
C PRO A 113 -10.51 2.90 10.84
N ILE A 114 -9.36 3.51 10.99
CA ILE A 114 -9.17 4.77 11.72
C ILE A 114 -9.54 5.98 10.84
N LEU A 115 -9.03 6.02 9.62
CA LEU A 115 -9.15 7.19 8.75
C LEU A 115 -10.41 7.19 7.88
N LEU A 116 -10.95 6.02 7.55
CA LEU A 116 -12.13 5.91 6.69
C LEU A 116 -13.34 6.67 7.23
N PRO A 117 -13.71 6.57 8.53
CA PRO A 117 -14.81 7.37 9.09
C PRO A 117 -14.55 8.88 9.00
N VAL A 118 -13.30 9.31 9.17
CA VAL A 118 -12.92 10.73 9.07
C VAL A 118 -13.15 11.25 7.64
N VAL A 119 -12.65 10.54 6.64
CA VAL A 119 -12.75 10.97 5.24
C VAL A 119 -14.16 10.87 4.68
N THR A 120 -14.93 9.87 5.11
CA THR A 120 -16.35 9.78 4.73
C THR A 120 -17.18 10.87 5.38
N GLY A 121 -16.85 11.28 6.59
CA GLY A 121 -17.48 12.40 7.29
C GLY A 121 -17.33 13.73 6.54
N VAL A 122 -16.26 13.94 5.79
CA VAL A 122 -16.05 15.13 4.94
C VAL A 122 -16.47 14.91 3.48
N GLY A 123 -17.24 13.85 3.21
CA GLY A 123 -17.81 13.59 1.88
C GLY A 123 -16.81 13.08 0.84
N VAL A 124 -15.81 12.29 1.25
CA VAL A 124 -14.90 11.56 0.34
C VAL A 124 -15.36 10.12 0.22
N SER A 125 -15.46 9.59 -0.99
CA SER A 125 -15.87 8.19 -1.18
C SER A 125 -14.78 7.22 -0.69
N PRO A 126 -15.16 6.05 -0.13
CA PRO A 126 -14.21 5.04 0.32
C PRO A 126 -13.23 4.59 -0.77
N LEU A 127 -13.71 4.48 -2.01
CA LEU A 127 -12.90 4.08 -3.15
C LEU A 127 -11.84 5.13 -3.47
N HIS A 128 -12.23 6.43 -3.50
CA HIS A 128 -11.30 7.54 -3.73
C HIS A 128 -10.23 7.58 -2.63
N PHE A 129 -10.63 7.42 -1.37
CA PHE A 129 -9.70 7.35 -0.25
C PHE A 129 -8.73 6.16 -0.36
N GLY A 130 -9.21 5.00 -0.78
CA GLY A 130 -8.35 3.84 -1.01
C GLY A 130 -7.25 4.11 -2.05
N ILE A 131 -7.58 4.79 -3.15
CA ILE A 131 -6.60 5.18 -4.16
C ILE A 131 -5.58 6.17 -3.58
N ILE A 132 -6.03 7.20 -2.86
CA ILE A 132 -5.15 8.16 -2.18
C ILE A 132 -4.19 7.44 -1.24
N MET A 133 -4.69 6.52 -0.42
CA MET A 133 -3.89 5.76 0.54
C MET A 133 -2.80 4.92 -0.14
N VAL A 134 -3.15 4.15 -1.17
CA VAL A 134 -2.20 3.30 -1.89
C VAL A 134 -1.10 4.14 -2.55
N VAL A 135 -1.47 5.24 -3.22
CA VAL A 135 -0.49 6.13 -3.87
C VAL A 135 0.43 6.80 -2.84
N ASN A 136 -0.10 7.27 -1.72
CA ASN A 136 0.70 7.84 -0.63
C ASN A 136 1.74 6.87 -0.09
N LEU A 137 1.31 5.66 0.25
CA LEU A 137 2.19 4.64 0.80
C LEU A 137 3.25 4.21 -0.22
N ALA A 138 2.89 4.12 -1.51
CA ALA A 138 3.85 3.85 -2.58
C ALA A 138 4.93 4.94 -2.69
N ILE A 139 4.57 6.22 -2.53
CA ILE A 139 5.53 7.33 -2.48
C ILE A 139 6.42 7.22 -1.24
N GLY A 140 5.83 6.89 -0.08
CA GLY A 140 6.56 6.68 1.17
C GLY A 140 7.70 5.68 1.03
N PHE A 141 7.48 4.57 0.33
CA PHE A 141 8.52 3.55 0.08
C PHE A 141 9.72 4.02 -0.73
N LEU A 142 9.56 5.09 -1.49
CA LEU A 142 10.64 5.69 -2.28
C LEU A 142 11.30 6.87 -1.56
N THR A 143 10.71 7.30 -0.43
CA THR A 143 11.12 8.54 0.24
C THR A 143 12.20 8.27 1.30
N PRO A 144 13.37 8.94 1.26
CA PRO A 144 14.34 8.90 2.35
C PRO A 144 13.72 9.39 3.68
N PRO A 145 14.16 8.92 4.84
CA PRO A 145 15.43 8.25 5.14
C PRO A 145 15.40 6.72 5.05
N VAL A 146 14.23 6.08 5.14
CA VAL A 146 14.17 4.61 5.14
C VAL A 146 14.01 4.08 3.72
N GLY A 147 12.91 4.36 3.05
CA GLY A 147 12.64 4.01 1.65
C GLY A 147 13.06 2.58 1.27
N VAL A 148 12.29 1.56 1.67
CA VAL A 148 12.65 0.15 1.50
C VAL A 148 13.09 -0.16 0.06
N ASN A 149 12.43 0.45 -0.94
CA ASN A 149 12.77 0.27 -2.34
C ASN A 149 14.15 0.85 -2.71
N LEU A 150 14.65 1.86 -1.97
CA LEU A 150 16.00 2.40 -2.20
C LEU A 150 17.09 1.40 -1.81
N PHE A 151 16.87 0.61 -0.76
CA PHE A 151 17.81 -0.46 -0.36
C PHE A 151 17.84 -1.56 -1.41
N VAL A 152 16.68 -1.99 -1.92
CA VAL A 152 16.60 -2.98 -2.99
C VAL A 152 17.28 -2.47 -4.25
N ALA A 153 17.01 -1.23 -4.66
CA ALA A 153 17.64 -0.60 -5.82
C ALA A 153 19.15 -0.47 -5.64
N SER A 154 19.64 -0.16 -4.44
CA SER A 154 21.07 -0.11 -4.12
C SER A 154 21.76 -1.47 -4.30
N GLY A 155 21.11 -2.53 -3.83
CA GLY A 155 21.60 -3.90 -4.00
C GLY A 155 21.69 -4.33 -5.46
N VAL A 156 20.66 -4.02 -6.25
CA VAL A 156 20.59 -4.39 -7.68
C VAL A 156 21.54 -3.55 -8.53
N ALA A 157 21.56 -2.23 -8.31
CA ALA A 157 22.39 -1.30 -9.10
C ALA A 157 23.86 -1.25 -8.65
N GLN A 158 24.22 -1.92 -7.54
CA GLN A 158 25.56 -1.85 -6.93
C GLN A 158 26.04 -0.41 -6.71
N ALA A 159 25.10 0.49 -6.38
CA ALA A 159 25.34 1.92 -6.19
C ALA A 159 25.03 2.34 -4.75
N LYS A 160 25.71 3.40 -4.28
CA LYS A 160 25.47 3.92 -2.93
C LYS A 160 24.04 4.46 -2.81
N ILE A 161 23.38 4.17 -1.69
CA ILE A 161 22.01 4.59 -1.38
C ILE A 161 21.82 6.10 -1.55
N GLU A 162 22.78 6.91 -1.12
CA GLU A 162 22.71 8.36 -1.20
C GLU A 162 22.60 8.86 -2.65
N LYS A 163 23.31 8.22 -3.58
CA LYS A 163 23.24 8.56 -5.01
C LYS A 163 21.87 8.21 -5.60
N ILE A 164 21.33 7.06 -5.20
CA ILE A 164 20.01 6.61 -5.66
C ILE A 164 18.93 7.52 -5.07
N ALA A 165 19.01 7.85 -3.79
CA ALA A 165 18.07 8.75 -3.11
C ALA A 165 17.98 10.11 -3.81
N VAL A 166 19.13 10.71 -4.16
CA VAL A 166 19.15 11.98 -4.90
C VAL A 166 18.59 11.83 -6.32
N ALA A 167 18.90 10.73 -7.01
CA ALA A 167 18.40 10.47 -8.36
C ALA A 167 16.87 10.26 -8.40
N VAL A 168 16.27 9.79 -7.32
CA VAL A 168 14.81 9.54 -7.22
C VAL A 168 14.03 10.80 -6.82
N LEU A 169 14.67 11.83 -6.23
CA LEU A 169 13.97 13.05 -5.81
C LEU A 169 13.09 13.70 -6.89
N PRO A 170 13.51 13.87 -8.16
CA PRO A 170 12.62 14.44 -9.18
C PRO A 170 11.42 13.54 -9.48
N MET A 171 11.56 12.22 -9.37
CA MET A 171 10.46 11.28 -9.53
C MET A 171 9.47 11.40 -8.36
N ILE A 172 9.97 11.51 -7.12
CA ILE A 172 9.14 11.74 -5.93
C ILE A 172 8.37 13.06 -6.09
N ALA A 173 9.01 14.13 -6.54
CA ALA A 173 8.34 15.41 -6.78
C ALA A 173 7.19 15.29 -7.81
N LEU A 174 7.42 14.56 -8.90
CA LEU A 174 6.38 14.28 -9.89
C LEU A 174 5.23 13.46 -9.28
N MET A 175 5.54 12.42 -8.51
CA MET A 175 4.54 11.60 -7.84
C MET A 175 3.72 12.39 -6.81
N LEU A 176 4.32 13.34 -6.09
CA LEU A 176 3.60 14.23 -5.18
C LEU A 176 2.64 15.17 -5.93
N ILE A 177 3.01 15.66 -7.13
CA ILE A 177 2.11 16.43 -7.98
C ILE A 177 0.92 15.56 -8.42
N VAL A 178 1.17 14.34 -8.87
CA VAL A 178 0.12 13.38 -9.25
C VAL A 178 -0.78 13.05 -8.06
N LEU A 179 -0.20 12.86 -6.88
CA LEU A 179 -0.95 12.65 -5.64
C LEU A 179 -1.87 13.83 -5.32
N ALA A 180 -1.39 15.07 -5.47
CA ALA A 180 -2.21 16.26 -5.28
C ALA A 180 -3.38 16.30 -6.28
N ILE A 181 -3.13 15.99 -7.55
CA ILE A 181 -4.18 15.88 -8.56
C ILE A 181 -5.21 14.81 -8.19
N ILE A 182 -4.78 13.61 -7.83
CA ILE A 182 -5.65 12.51 -7.39
C ILE A 182 -6.48 12.93 -6.18
N THR A 183 -5.87 13.60 -5.20
CA THR A 183 -6.52 13.99 -3.95
C THR A 183 -7.62 15.04 -4.18
N TYR A 184 -7.33 16.06 -4.97
CA TYR A 184 -8.22 17.22 -5.13
C TYR A 184 -9.14 17.14 -6.36
N CYS A 185 -8.85 16.27 -7.32
CA CYS A 185 -9.65 16.04 -8.52
C CYS A 185 -10.23 14.62 -8.52
N PRO A 186 -11.32 14.32 -7.78
CA PRO A 186 -11.87 12.99 -7.65
C PRO A 186 -12.33 12.37 -8.99
N SER A 187 -12.61 13.21 -9.99
CA SER A 187 -12.99 12.74 -11.33
C SER A 187 -11.88 11.93 -12.03
N VAL A 188 -10.61 12.23 -11.75
CA VAL A 188 -9.47 11.57 -12.38
C VAL A 188 -9.36 10.09 -11.95
N PRO A 189 -9.26 9.77 -10.65
CA PRO A 189 -9.16 8.39 -10.21
C PRO A 189 -10.46 7.60 -10.38
N LEU A 190 -11.62 8.26 -10.33
CA LEU A 190 -12.92 7.59 -10.45
C LEU A 190 -13.35 7.36 -11.89
N MET A 191 -12.75 8.03 -12.87
CA MET A 191 -13.03 7.84 -14.30
C MET A 191 -12.75 6.41 -14.80
N LEU A 192 -11.83 5.70 -14.14
CA LEU A 192 -11.45 4.33 -14.49
C LEU A 192 -12.37 3.26 -13.88
N VAL A 193 -13.37 3.65 -13.08
CA VAL A 193 -14.22 2.74 -12.31
C VAL A 193 -15.64 2.65 -12.88
N HIS A 194 -15.93 3.41 -13.92
CA HIS A 194 -17.23 3.37 -14.63
C HIS A 194 -17.21 2.37 -15.79
#